data_91769f4dc47061dbbb9efb4657209e89
#
_entry.id   91769f4dc47061dbbb9efb4657209e89
#
_cell.length_a   1.000
_cell.length_b   1.000
_cell.length_c   1.000
_cell.angle_alpha   90.00
_cell.angle_beta   90.00
_cell.angle_gamma   90.00
#
_symmetry.space_group_name_H-M   'P 1'
#
loop_
_entity.id
_entity.type
_entity.pdbx_description
1 polymer ?
#
loop_
_entity_poly.entity_id
_entity_poly.type
_entity_poly.pdbx_seq_one_letter_code
_entity_poly.pdbx_strand_id
1 'polypeptide(L)'
;VLTETVALLPNADLTKAEPVTLLLHQPAAMNAEQALGLINLGTLCADYRENIRPLKGHFARLSTALPLQAGASGLAVFTQDWRTLRKLSDDAKKLEQEYIVEVTGEIAPHGLNRMNQGQTYKGQELPPVKASWQSEARLRLAMKNPQAGLIAGHCASVGLTIISMKRLRIGGVAMRKVPDGQWRYLASSEKF
;
A
#
# COMPACT_ATOMS: atom_id res chain seq x y z
N VAL A 1 1.39 -34.13 37.91
CA VAL A 1 2.16 -33.09 37.20
C VAL A 1 2.76 -33.77 35.99
N LEU A 2 2.20 -33.50 34.78
CA LEU A 2 2.75 -33.98 33.52
C LEU A 2 3.96 -33.09 33.18
N THR A 3 5.16 -33.65 33.25
CA THR A 3 6.40 -33.01 32.76
C THR A 3 6.49 -33.26 31.27
N GLU A 4 6.11 -32.29 30.46
CA GLU A 4 6.41 -32.32 29.02
C GLU A 4 7.91 -32.07 28.81
N THR A 5 8.58 -33.02 28.19
CA THR A 5 9.97 -32.87 27.78
C THR A 5 10.01 -32.36 26.34
N VAL A 6 10.43 -31.13 26.16
CA VAL A 6 10.66 -30.56 24.81
C VAL A 6 12.03 -30.96 24.33
N ALA A 7 12.13 -31.83 23.34
CA ALA A 7 13.37 -32.18 22.67
C ALA A 7 13.52 -31.39 21.38
N LEU A 8 14.70 -30.80 21.16
CA LEU A 8 15.04 -30.18 19.88
C LEU A 8 15.43 -31.27 18.88
N LEU A 9 14.86 -31.21 17.69
CA LEU A 9 15.31 -32.07 16.60
C LEU A 9 16.78 -31.76 16.25
N PRO A 10 17.58 -32.78 15.87
CA PRO A 10 19.01 -32.60 15.59
C PRO A 10 19.34 -31.55 14.51
N ASN A 11 18.38 -31.28 13.63
CA ASN A 11 18.49 -30.30 12.54
C ASN A 11 17.62 -29.06 12.75
N ALA A 12 17.20 -28.77 14.00
CA ALA A 12 16.43 -27.56 14.29
C ALA A 12 17.34 -26.33 14.10
N ASP A 13 17.01 -25.50 13.13
CA ASP A 13 17.65 -24.20 12.97
C ASP A 13 17.11 -23.24 14.03
N LEU A 14 17.93 -22.93 15.00
CA LEU A 14 17.63 -22.00 16.10
C LEU A 14 17.99 -20.55 15.76
N THR A 15 18.45 -20.28 14.54
CA THR A 15 18.68 -18.91 14.11
C THR A 15 17.38 -18.13 14.10
N LYS A 16 17.41 -16.94 14.67
CA LYS A 16 16.25 -16.05 14.65
C LYS A 16 15.89 -15.73 13.20
N ALA A 17 14.67 -16.06 12.80
CA ALA A 17 14.17 -15.71 11.46
C ALA A 17 14.38 -14.22 11.18
N GLU A 18 14.94 -13.89 10.03
CA GLU A 18 15.09 -12.50 9.61
C GLU A 18 13.73 -11.81 9.49
N PRO A 19 13.64 -10.53 9.89
CA PRO A 19 12.40 -9.79 9.79
C PRO A 19 12.00 -9.62 8.32
N VAL A 20 10.73 -9.88 8.03
CA VAL A 20 10.18 -9.80 6.68
C VAL A 20 9.28 -8.58 6.49
N THR A 21 9.13 -8.17 5.23
CA THR A 21 8.14 -7.19 4.79
C THR A 21 7.23 -7.85 3.76
N LEU A 22 5.93 -7.73 3.99
CA LEU A 22 4.87 -8.32 3.19
C LEU A 22 4.09 -7.22 2.48
N LEU A 23 3.82 -7.42 1.21
CA LEU A 23 3.10 -6.49 0.34
C LEU A 23 1.77 -7.11 -0.04
N LEU A 24 0.69 -6.59 0.50
CA LEU A 24 -0.67 -7.06 0.27
C LEU A 24 -1.37 -6.18 -0.75
N HIS A 25 -2.07 -6.79 -1.71
CA HIS A 25 -3.13 -6.11 -2.44
C HIS A 25 -4.38 -6.10 -1.57
N GLN A 26 -4.50 -5.05 -0.76
CA GLN A 26 -5.62 -4.90 0.16
C GLN A 26 -6.89 -4.56 -0.62
N PRO A 27 -7.99 -5.32 -0.47
CA PRO A 27 -9.29 -4.97 -1.01
C PRO A 27 -9.80 -3.63 -0.46
N ALA A 28 -10.68 -2.98 -1.21
CA ALA A 28 -11.34 -1.76 -0.76
C ALA A 28 -12.18 -1.98 0.51
N ALA A 29 -12.39 -0.92 1.28
CA ALA A 29 -13.24 -0.91 2.49
C ALA A 29 -12.77 -1.80 3.65
N MET A 30 -11.54 -2.32 3.61
CA MET A 30 -10.93 -3.06 4.72
C MET A 30 -10.07 -2.14 5.60
N ASN A 31 -10.15 -2.33 6.91
CA ASN A 31 -9.18 -1.74 7.83
C ASN A 31 -7.90 -2.60 7.92
N ALA A 32 -6.89 -2.10 8.62
CA ALA A 32 -5.59 -2.78 8.74
C ALA A 32 -5.67 -4.15 9.43
N GLU A 33 -6.57 -4.32 10.41
CA GLU A 33 -6.76 -5.57 11.12
C GLU A 33 -7.39 -6.63 10.24
N GLN A 34 -8.46 -6.27 9.51
CA GLN A 34 -9.10 -7.14 8.53
C GLN A 34 -8.13 -7.54 7.42
N ALA A 35 -7.33 -6.59 6.95
CA ALA A 35 -6.31 -6.82 5.92
C ALA A 35 -5.21 -7.78 6.42
N LEU A 36 -4.80 -7.67 7.69
CA LEU A 36 -3.84 -8.59 8.31
C LEU A 36 -4.36 -10.03 8.32
N GLY A 37 -5.67 -10.22 8.51
CA GLY A 37 -6.32 -11.54 8.45
C GLY A 37 -6.23 -12.23 7.09
N LEU A 38 -6.01 -11.48 6.00
CA LEU A 38 -5.80 -12.04 4.67
C LEU A 38 -4.38 -12.62 4.48
N ILE A 39 -3.42 -12.25 5.34
CA ILE A 39 -2.03 -12.67 5.18
C ILE A 39 -1.83 -14.07 5.78
N ASN A 40 -1.89 -15.08 4.92
CA ASN A 40 -1.66 -16.47 5.26
C ASN A 40 -1.06 -17.23 4.06
N LEU A 41 -0.70 -18.49 4.24
CA LEU A 41 -0.08 -19.30 3.19
C LEU A 41 -0.99 -19.52 1.96
N GLY A 42 -2.29 -19.57 2.15
CA GLY A 42 -3.27 -19.78 1.08
C GLY A 42 -3.44 -18.57 0.16
N THR A 43 -3.07 -17.38 0.63
CA THR A 43 -3.19 -16.13 -0.13
C THR A 43 -1.83 -15.59 -0.62
N LEU A 44 -0.74 -16.37 -0.44
CA LEU A 44 0.55 -16.06 -1.02
C LEU A 44 0.47 -16.14 -2.55
N CYS A 45 0.78 -15.04 -3.23
CA CYS A 45 0.75 -14.97 -4.69
C CYS A 45 1.80 -15.90 -5.31
N ALA A 46 1.35 -16.83 -6.17
CA ALA A 46 2.20 -17.86 -6.75
C ALA A 46 3.28 -17.29 -7.69
N ASP A 47 2.97 -16.20 -8.39
CA ASP A 47 3.88 -15.58 -9.38
C ASP A 47 5.07 -14.84 -8.75
N TYR A 48 5.03 -14.60 -7.42
CA TYR A 48 6.07 -13.86 -6.69
C TYR A 48 6.64 -14.68 -5.53
N ARG A 49 6.88 -15.96 -5.78
CA ARG A 49 7.61 -16.82 -4.86
C ARG A 49 9.08 -16.48 -4.96
N GLU A 50 9.51 -15.52 -4.14
CA GLU A 50 10.93 -15.36 -3.83
C GLU A 50 11.45 -16.66 -3.20
N ASN A 51 12.78 -16.89 -3.22
CA ASN A 51 13.41 -18.03 -2.56
C ASN A 51 13.29 -17.98 -1.02
N ILE A 52 12.21 -17.35 -0.52
CA ILE A 52 11.92 -17.23 0.90
C ILE A 52 10.94 -18.34 1.29
N ARG A 53 11.42 -19.27 2.09
CA ARG A 53 10.55 -20.29 2.69
C ARG A 53 9.64 -19.63 3.73
N PRO A 54 8.31 -19.69 3.59
CA PRO A 54 7.40 -19.15 4.57
C PRO A 54 7.54 -19.86 5.93
N LEU A 55 7.70 -19.07 6.99
CA LEU A 55 7.79 -19.54 8.37
C LEU A 55 6.61 -19.00 9.18
N LYS A 56 6.15 -19.74 10.20
CA LYS A 56 5.10 -19.24 11.12
C LYS A 56 5.46 -17.87 11.72
N GLY A 57 6.74 -17.66 12.03
CA GLY A 57 7.24 -16.41 12.56
C GLY A 57 7.02 -15.20 11.64
N HIS A 58 6.94 -15.39 10.32
CA HIS A 58 6.73 -14.29 9.36
C HIS A 58 5.33 -13.67 9.45
N PHE A 59 4.36 -14.38 10.03
CA PHE A 59 2.98 -13.91 10.18
C PHE A 59 2.69 -13.31 11.56
N ALA A 60 3.68 -13.29 12.44
CA ALA A 60 3.54 -12.76 13.79
C ALA A 60 4.11 -11.33 13.88
N ARG A 61 3.52 -10.51 14.76
CA ARG A 61 4.04 -9.16 15.11
C ARG A 61 4.29 -8.27 13.89
N LEU A 62 3.45 -8.36 12.88
CA LEU A 62 3.46 -7.48 11.72
C LEU A 62 2.89 -6.12 12.11
N SER A 63 3.61 -5.07 11.75
CA SER A 63 3.17 -3.68 11.89
C SER A 63 2.92 -3.07 10.52
N THR A 64 2.02 -2.11 10.43
CA THR A 64 1.73 -1.39 9.18
C THR A 64 1.94 0.11 9.37
N ALA A 65 2.32 0.78 8.30
CA ALA A 65 2.40 2.23 8.21
C ALA A 65 1.85 2.68 6.85
N LEU A 66 1.58 3.97 6.71
CA LEU A 66 0.97 4.54 5.50
C LEU A 66 -0.35 3.85 5.13
N PRO A 67 -1.41 4.00 5.93
CA PRO A 67 -2.71 3.41 5.63
C PRO A 67 -3.21 3.88 4.25
N LEU A 68 -4.08 3.09 3.64
CA LEU A 68 -4.76 3.48 2.42
C LEU A 68 -5.71 4.67 2.67
N GLN A 69 -5.97 5.46 1.62
CA GLN A 69 -7.06 6.43 1.64
C GLN A 69 -8.40 5.72 1.88
N ALA A 70 -9.35 6.39 2.53
CA ALA A 70 -10.66 5.83 2.78
C ALA A 70 -11.32 5.35 1.47
N GLY A 71 -11.79 4.11 1.45
CA GLY A 71 -12.39 3.48 0.28
C GLY A 71 -11.40 3.02 -0.81
N ALA A 72 -10.10 3.24 -0.64
CA ALA A 72 -9.11 2.77 -1.59
C ALA A 72 -8.76 1.30 -1.39
N SER A 73 -8.37 0.66 -2.48
CA SER A 73 -7.71 -0.64 -2.53
C SER A 73 -6.22 -0.50 -2.85
N GLY A 74 -5.51 -1.60 -2.94
CA GLY A 74 -4.16 -1.64 -3.50
C GLY A 74 -3.06 -1.92 -2.50
N LEU A 75 -1.87 -1.41 -2.77
CA LEU A 75 -0.65 -1.75 -2.03
C LEU A 75 -0.73 -1.35 -0.56
N ALA A 76 -0.78 -2.33 0.33
CA ALA A 76 -0.59 -2.19 1.77
C ALA A 76 0.69 -2.90 2.20
N VAL A 77 1.39 -2.35 3.20
CA VAL A 77 2.67 -2.86 3.66
C VAL A 77 2.54 -3.31 5.10
N PHE A 78 2.95 -4.55 5.36
CA PHE A 78 3.04 -5.15 6.69
C PHE A 78 4.48 -5.61 6.92
N THR A 79 5.09 -5.20 8.01
CA THR A 79 6.51 -5.45 8.23
C THR A 79 6.85 -5.80 9.66
N GLN A 80 7.86 -6.66 9.83
CA GLN A 80 8.55 -6.93 11.09
C GLN A 80 9.83 -6.11 11.19
N ASP A 81 10.31 -5.57 10.05
CA ASP A 81 11.55 -4.79 10.02
C ASP A 81 11.30 -3.36 10.49
N TRP A 82 11.89 -3.01 11.63
CA TRP A 82 11.76 -1.68 12.22
C TRP A 82 12.34 -0.57 11.31
N ARG A 83 13.33 -0.87 10.46
CA ARG A 83 13.92 0.11 9.53
C ARG A 83 12.93 0.44 8.43
N THR A 84 12.27 -0.56 7.89
CA THR A 84 11.19 -0.38 6.92
C THR A 84 10.02 0.36 7.55
N LEU A 85 9.61 0.00 8.77
CA LEU A 85 8.53 0.68 9.48
C LEU A 85 8.87 2.17 9.69
N ARG A 86 10.07 2.46 10.17
CA ARG A 86 10.56 3.83 10.35
C ARG A 86 10.61 4.61 9.04
N LYS A 87 11.07 3.99 7.95
CA LYS A 87 11.07 4.60 6.63
C LYS A 87 9.67 5.02 6.17
N LEU A 88 8.69 4.17 6.41
CA LEU A 88 7.30 4.41 6.03
C LEU A 88 6.56 5.39 6.96
N SER A 89 7.00 5.56 8.22
CA SER A 89 6.43 6.52 9.17
C SER A 89 7.15 7.87 9.16
N ASP A 90 8.44 7.89 9.47
CA ASP A 90 9.18 9.13 9.68
C ASP A 90 9.51 9.83 8.36
N ASP A 91 9.82 9.06 7.31
CA ASP A 91 10.11 9.58 5.99
C ASP A 91 8.88 9.62 5.06
N ALA A 92 7.67 9.40 5.57
CA ALA A 92 6.42 9.39 4.79
C ALA A 92 6.29 10.60 3.86
N LYS A 93 6.69 11.79 4.34
CA LYS A 93 6.66 13.06 3.59
C LYS A 93 7.58 13.07 2.36
N LYS A 94 8.57 12.19 2.30
CA LYS A 94 9.51 12.08 1.17
C LYS A 94 9.07 11.03 0.15
N LEU A 95 8.22 10.08 0.58
CA LEU A 95 7.78 8.97 -0.25
C LEU A 95 6.63 9.38 -1.17
N GLU A 96 6.89 9.29 -2.47
CA GLU A 96 5.84 9.47 -3.47
C GLU A 96 4.94 8.23 -3.49
N GLN A 97 3.63 8.46 -3.46
CA GLN A 97 2.62 7.42 -3.60
C GLN A 97 1.88 7.63 -4.91
N GLU A 98 1.61 6.54 -5.61
CA GLU A 98 0.91 6.57 -6.89
C GLU A 98 -0.41 5.83 -6.80
N TYR A 99 -1.45 6.49 -7.28
CA TYR A 99 -2.81 5.98 -7.33
C TYR A 99 -3.35 6.00 -8.75
N ILE A 100 -4.17 5.01 -9.06
CA ILE A 100 -5.13 5.07 -10.16
C ILE A 100 -6.50 5.33 -9.56
N VAL A 101 -7.17 6.34 -10.09
CA VAL A 101 -8.50 6.77 -9.64
C VAL A 101 -9.44 6.67 -10.83
N GLU A 102 -10.42 5.80 -10.70
CA GLU A 102 -11.51 5.71 -11.68
C GLU A 102 -12.55 6.76 -11.34
N VAL A 103 -12.94 7.55 -12.33
CA VAL A 103 -13.79 8.72 -12.13
C VAL A 103 -14.92 8.77 -13.14
N THR A 104 -15.99 9.50 -12.78
CA THR A 104 -17.08 9.90 -13.67
C THR A 104 -17.27 11.40 -13.59
N GLY A 105 -18.00 11.97 -14.58
CA GLY A 105 -18.22 13.40 -14.72
C GLY A 105 -17.32 14.02 -15.78
N GLU A 106 -17.54 15.29 -16.05
CA GLU A 106 -16.73 16.08 -16.99
C GLU A 106 -15.72 16.91 -16.22
N ILE A 107 -14.45 16.79 -16.60
CA ILE A 107 -13.41 17.61 -15.99
C ILE A 107 -13.57 19.07 -16.41
N ALA A 108 -13.59 19.97 -15.46
CA ALA A 108 -13.68 21.39 -15.71
C ALA A 108 -12.52 21.89 -16.61
N PRO A 109 -12.70 22.97 -17.38
CA PRO A 109 -11.65 23.56 -18.21
C PRO A 109 -10.35 23.78 -17.43
N HIS A 110 -9.24 23.35 -18.00
CA HIS A 110 -7.90 23.37 -17.36
C HIS A 110 -7.80 22.57 -16.03
N GLY A 111 -8.73 21.65 -15.74
CA GLY A 111 -8.77 20.91 -14.48
C GLY A 111 -7.48 20.18 -14.14
N LEU A 112 -6.87 19.44 -15.10
CA LEU A 112 -5.56 18.79 -14.88
C LEU A 112 -4.46 19.80 -14.52
N ASN A 113 -4.41 20.96 -15.20
CA ASN A 113 -3.40 21.97 -14.91
C ASN A 113 -3.57 22.53 -13.50
N ARG A 114 -4.83 22.76 -13.06
CA ARG A 114 -5.12 23.19 -11.68
C ARG A 114 -4.67 22.16 -10.65
N MET A 115 -4.93 20.88 -10.89
CA MET A 115 -4.45 19.79 -10.02
C MET A 115 -2.92 19.77 -9.94
N ASN A 116 -2.25 19.93 -11.08
CA ASN A 116 -0.77 19.91 -11.17
C ASN A 116 -0.12 21.14 -10.53
N GLN A 117 -0.78 22.28 -10.51
CA GLN A 117 -0.27 23.51 -9.90
C GLN A 117 -0.64 23.64 -8.43
N GLY A 118 -1.62 22.87 -7.96
CA GLY A 118 -2.28 23.07 -6.68
C GLY A 118 -3.36 24.15 -6.76
N GLN A 119 -4.29 24.09 -5.83
CA GLN A 119 -5.44 25.02 -5.79
C GLN A 119 -6.08 25.04 -4.41
N THR A 120 -6.93 26.04 -4.16
CA THR A 120 -7.78 26.07 -2.99
C THR A 120 -9.18 25.58 -3.36
N TYR A 121 -9.73 24.67 -2.58
CA TYR A 121 -11.09 24.17 -2.77
C TYR A 121 -11.84 24.14 -1.43
N LYS A 122 -13.00 24.80 -1.35
CA LYS A 122 -13.82 24.94 -0.13
C LYS A 122 -13.02 25.35 1.11
N GLY A 123 -12.06 26.27 0.94
CA GLY A 123 -11.21 26.76 2.02
C GLY A 123 -10.06 25.85 2.41
N GLN A 124 -9.89 24.70 1.75
CA GLN A 124 -8.77 23.79 1.96
C GLN A 124 -7.74 23.97 0.84
N GLU A 125 -6.47 24.10 1.23
CA GLU A 125 -5.38 24.06 0.26
C GLU A 125 -5.17 22.63 -0.24
N LEU A 126 -5.16 22.47 -1.55
CA LEU A 126 -4.83 21.23 -2.24
C LEU A 126 -3.45 21.41 -2.88
N PRO A 127 -2.39 20.81 -2.31
CA PRO A 127 -1.05 20.95 -2.84
C PRO A 127 -0.93 20.35 -4.26
N PRO A 128 0.07 20.74 -5.05
CA PRO A 128 0.30 20.19 -6.37
C PRO A 128 0.39 18.67 -6.35
N VAL A 129 -0.24 18.03 -7.35
CA VAL A 129 -0.15 16.59 -7.59
C VAL A 129 0.23 16.36 -9.04
N LYS A 130 0.99 15.30 -9.33
CA LYS A 130 1.24 14.87 -10.70
C LYS A 130 0.01 14.12 -11.21
N ALA A 131 -0.85 14.81 -11.95
CA ALA A 131 -2.08 14.25 -12.51
C ALA A 131 -1.96 14.07 -14.02
N SER A 132 -2.36 12.90 -14.52
CA SER A 132 -2.44 12.60 -15.96
C SER A 132 -3.55 11.61 -16.23
N TRP A 133 -4.14 11.67 -17.43
CA TRP A 133 -5.07 10.65 -17.88
C TRP A 133 -4.33 9.39 -18.28
N GLN A 134 -4.78 8.25 -17.78
CA GLN A 134 -4.35 6.93 -18.23
C GLN A 134 -5.32 6.35 -19.25
N SER A 135 -6.59 6.68 -19.13
CA SER A 135 -7.68 6.39 -20.07
C SER A 135 -8.78 7.44 -19.90
N GLU A 136 -9.84 7.34 -20.67
CA GLU A 136 -10.98 8.28 -20.63
C GLU A 136 -11.60 8.44 -19.23
N ALA A 137 -11.58 7.38 -18.40
CA ALA A 137 -12.19 7.39 -17.08
C ALA A 137 -11.19 7.16 -15.93
N ARG A 138 -9.88 7.09 -16.21
CA ARG A 138 -8.87 6.78 -15.20
C ARG A 138 -7.79 7.83 -15.13
N LEU A 139 -7.69 8.46 -13.97
CA LEU A 139 -6.61 9.36 -13.61
C LEU A 139 -5.49 8.61 -12.88
N ARG A 140 -4.27 8.90 -13.29
CA ARG A 140 -3.06 8.55 -12.54
C ARG A 140 -2.65 9.76 -11.73
N LEU A 141 -2.57 9.59 -10.42
CA LEU A 141 -2.16 10.63 -9.47
C LEU A 141 -0.91 10.18 -8.73
N ALA A 142 0.14 11.02 -8.74
CA ALA A 142 1.31 10.77 -7.93
C ALA A 142 1.61 11.98 -7.03
N MET A 143 1.77 11.73 -5.73
CA MET A 143 1.96 12.77 -4.73
C MET A 143 2.70 12.23 -3.51
N LYS A 144 3.33 13.14 -2.77
CA LYS A 144 3.97 12.80 -1.49
C LYS A 144 2.99 12.99 -0.35
N ASN A 145 2.99 12.03 0.58
CA ASN A 145 2.23 12.09 1.84
C ASN A 145 0.77 12.57 1.68
N PRO A 146 -0.07 11.87 0.87
CA PRO A 146 -1.45 12.27 0.70
C PRO A 146 -2.20 12.21 2.03
N GLN A 147 -2.64 13.37 2.52
CA GLN A 147 -3.50 13.44 3.69
C GLN A 147 -4.87 12.82 3.39
N ALA A 148 -5.58 12.40 4.43
CA ALA A 148 -6.92 11.84 4.26
C ALA A 148 -7.83 12.81 3.50
N GLY A 149 -8.52 12.31 2.47
CA GLY A 149 -9.44 13.10 1.64
C GLY A 149 -8.77 13.96 0.56
N LEU A 150 -7.43 14.05 0.49
CA LEU A 150 -6.74 14.89 -0.48
C LEU A 150 -7.08 14.52 -1.93
N ILE A 151 -7.08 13.23 -2.26
CA ILE A 151 -7.42 12.74 -3.60
C ILE A 151 -8.88 13.09 -3.93
N ALA A 152 -9.79 12.88 -2.98
CA ALA A 152 -11.20 13.24 -3.15
C ALA A 152 -11.39 14.74 -3.34
N GLY A 153 -10.68 15.56 -2.59
CA GLY A 153 -10.68 17.02 -2.75
C GLY A 153 -10.23 17.45 -4.14
N HIS A 154 -9.12 16.89 -4.65
CA HIS A 154 -8.65 17.20 -6.00
C HIS A 154 -9.67 16.82 -7.08
N CYS A 155 -10.22 15.62 -7.05
CA CYS A 155 -11.24 15.20 -8.03
C CYS A 155 -12.48 16.10 -7.97
N ALA A 156 -13.01 16.33 -6.78
CA ALA A 156 -14.20 17.17 -6.59
C ALA A 156 -13.97 18.62 -7.04
N SER A 157 -12.78 19.17 -6.82
CA SER A 157 -12.44 20.55 -7.21
C SER A 157 -12.45 20.80 -8.71
N VAL A 158 -12.36 19.74 -9.51
CA VAL A 158 -12.39 19.80 -10.97
C VAL A 158 -13.66 19.16 -11.58
N GLY A 159 -14.68 18.87 -10.76
CA GLY A 159 -15.96 18.36 -11.23
C GLY A 159 -16.02 16.83 -11.40
N LEU A 160 -15.00 16.10 -10.93
CA LEU A 160 -14.96 14.64 -11.05
C LEU A 160 -15.46 13.96 -9.78
N THR A 161 -16.18 12.86 -9.94
CA THR A 161 -16.63 11.98 -8.87
C THR A 161 -15.86 10.67 -8.93
N ILE A 162 -15.31 10.25 -7.80
CA ILE A 162 -14.52 9.01 -7.70
C ILE A 162 -15.47 7.80 -7.66
N ILE A 163 -15.22 6.82 -8.53
CA ILE A 163 -15.84 5.50 -8.51
C ILE A 163 -14.98 4.53 -7.69
N SER A 164 -13.67 4.51 -7.95
CA SER A 164 -12.73 3.64 -7.25
C SER A 164 -11.35 4.27 -7.17
N MET A 165 -10.57 3.86 -6.16
CA MET A 165 -9.17 4.25 -5.99
C MET A 165 -8.31 3.02 -5.72
N LYS A 166 -7.12 2.98 -6.32
CA LYS A 166 -6.15 1.93 -6.07
C LYS A 166 -4.74 2.50 -5.93
N ARG A 167 -4.08 2.23 -4.79
CA ARG A 167 -2.67 2.58 -4.63
C ARG A 167 -1.78 1.55 -5.32
N LEU A 168 -1.00 1.99 -6.29
CA LEU A 168 -0.15 1.12 -7.09
C LEU A 168 1.29 1.05 -6.60
N ARG A 169 1.81 2.15 -5.97
CA ARG A 169 3.22 2.28 -5.65
C ARG A 169 3.43 3.15 -4.41
N ILE A 170 4.46 2.82 -3.65
CA ILE A 170 5.03 3.64 -2.56
C ILE A 170 6.54 3.71 -2.79
N GLY A 171 7.10 4.90 -2.99
CA GLY A 171 8.51 5.05 -3.30
C GLY A 171 8.93 4.23 -4.53
N GLY A 172 9.93 3.38 -4.38
CA GLY A 172 10.39 2.45 -5.41
C GLY A 172 9.61 1.13 -5.49
N VAL A 173 8.69 0.87 -4.54
CA VAL A 173 8.00 -0.42 -4.43
C VAL A 173 6.63 -0.37 -5.08
N ALA A 174 6.43 -1.17 -6.12
CA ALA A 174 5.17 -1.31 -6.83
C ALA A 174 4.40 -2.57 -6.39
N MET A 175 3.06 -2.48 -6.42
CA MET A 175 2.20 -3.63 -6.16
C MET A 175 2.38 -4.75 -7.21
N ARG A 176 2.74 -4.36 -8.44
CA ARG A 176 2.83 -5.26 -9.59
C ARG A 176 1.48 -5.94 -9.87
N LYS A 177 1.50 -7.17 -10.41
CA LYS A 177 0.30 -7.95 -10.77
C LYS A 177 -0.18 -8.86 -9.64
N VAL A 178 -0.01 -8.45 -8.37
CA VAL A 178 -0.56 -9.21 -7.23
C VAL A 178 -2.08 -9.15 -7.29
N PRO A 179 -2.79 -10.28 -7.33
CA PRO A 179 -4.25 -10.32 -7.33
C PRO A 179 -4.84 -9.72 -6.05
N ASP A 180 -6.08 -9.28 -6.12
CA ASP A 180 -6.82 -8.74 -4.98
C ASP A 180 -6.90 -9.76 -3.83
N GLY A 181 -6.64 -9.32 -2.61
CA GLY A 181 -6.60 -10.19 -1.42
C GLY A 181 -5.36 -11.07 -1.31
N GLN A 182 -4.45 -11.05 -2.27
CA GLN A 182 -3.19 -11.79 -2.22
C GLN A 182 -2.01 -10.91 -1.80
N TRP A 183 -0.96 -11.54 -1.35
CA TRP A 183 0.26 -10.87 -0.89
C TRP A 183 1.53 -11.54 -1.42
N ARG A 184 2.63 -10.81 -1.36
CA ARG A 184 3.98 -11.29 -1.68
C ARG A 184 5.00 -10.78 -0.68
N TYR A 185 6.17 -11.37 -0.66
CA TYR A 185 7.32 -10.77 0.04
C TYR A 185 7.84 -9.54 -0.73
N LEU A 186 8.39 -8.58 0.02
CA LEU A 186 9.25 -7.54 -0.56
C LEU A 186 10.52 -8.20 -1.06
N ALA A 187 10.85 -8.01 -2.33
CA ALA A 187 12.08 -8.57 -2.91
C ALA A 187 13.31 -7.84 -2.37
N SER A 188 14.43 -8.53 -2.25
CA SER A 188 15.71 -7.97 -1.77
C SER A 188 16.22 -6.79 -2.61
N SER A 189 15.83 -6.74 -3.89
CA SER A 189 16.16 -5.64 -4.82
C SER A 189 15.25 -4.43 -4.71
N GLU A 190 14.10 -4.54 -4.02
CA GLU A 190 13.11 -3.45 -3.88
C GLU A 190 13.39 -2.62 -2.63
N LYS A 191 13.25 -1.29 -2.74
CA LYS A 191 13.44 -0.34 -1.63
C LYS A 191 12.38 0.76 -1.71
N PHE A 192 11.84 1.15 -0.54
CA PHE A 192 10.96 2.31 -0.38
C PHE A 192 11.72 3.62 -0.52
#